data_9da6eb167a9ed0b39af3fe5fb517358b
#
_entry.id   9da6eb167a9ed0b39af3fe5fb517358b
#
_cell.length_a   1.000
_cell.length_b   1.000
_cell.length_c   1.000
_cell.angle_alpha   90.00
_cell.angle_beta   90.00
_cell.angle_gamma   90.00
#
_symmetry.space_group_name_H-M   'P 1'
#
loop_
_entity.id
_entity.type
_entity.pdbx_description
1 polymer ?
#
loop_
_entity_poly.entity_id
_entity_poly.type
_entity_poly.pdbx_seq_one_letter_code
_entity_poly.pdbx_strand_id
1 'polypeptide(L)'
;EEKPALDFVDDYKEDKMMLHVEKVARTSILAFLTTLIVEGINMVCFRGEEEHNIQIEHIVTRQLKEGVPTPVENPTLQISMIYFMQAVRTAETQEERVIAKQFEEEMMVNIARATYLVPSKAVGEADEEGNQKIAFYQVKNQNGDVFVPLFTDLNEFIKYQNMNKITEQTMQFMPLKFNQIYDVYRQGMTGFIINPATVAVLLNKQHLDAINERFGDEA
;
A
#
# COMPACT_ATOMS: atom_id res chain seq x y z
N GLU A 1 20.78 -5.74 19.06
CA GLU A 1 22.11 -5.91 18.46
C GLU A 1 21.96 -6.27 16.98
N GLU A 2 22.88 -5.83 16.11
CA GLU A 2 22.76 -6.00 14.66
C GLU A 2 22.99 -7.45 14.19
N LYS A 3 24.00 -8.11 14.76
CA LYS A 3 24.35 -9.48 14.37
C LYS A 3 23.19 -10.49 14.58
N PRO A 4 22.52 -10.56 15.73
CA PRO A 4 21.38 -11.48 15.91
C PRO A 4 20.23 -11.22 14.93
N ALA A 5 20.03 -9.95 14.51
CA ALA A 5 19.00 -9.62 13.52
C ALA A 5 19.37 -10.13 12.11
N LEU A 6 20.65 -10.04 11.73
CA LEU A 6 21.13 -10.58 10.46
C LEU A 6 21.10 -12.11 10.45
N ASP A 7 21.53 -12.76 11.54
CA ASP A 7 21.47 -14.21 11.68
C ASP A 7 20.00 -14.70 11.55
N PHE A 8 19.04 -13.98 12.16
CA PHE A 8 17.61 -14.26 12.03
C PHE A 8 17.10 -14.17 10.58
N VAL A 9 17.53 -13.15 9.81
CA VAL A 9 17.16 -13.02 8.39
C VAL A 9 17.71 -14.19 7.57
N ASP A 10 18.94 -14.63 7.88
CA ASP A 10 19.57 -15.73 7.16
C ASP A 10 18.86 -17.07 7.39
N ASP A 11 18.33 -17.31 8.58
CA ASP A 11 17.55 -18.52 8.91
C ASP A 11 16.28 -18.66 8.06
N TYR A 12 15.68 -17.54 7.62
CA TYR A 12 14.43 -17.52 6.82
C TYR A 12 14.65 -17.41 5.31
N LYS A 13 15.89 -17.38 4.83
CA LYS A 13 16.18 -17.31 3.38
C LYS A 13 15.70 -18.55 2.62
N GLU A 14 15.83 -19.72 3.23
CA GLU A 14 15.40 -20.98 2.63
C GLU A 14 13.88 -21.04 2.46
N ASP A 15 13.13 -20.40 3.36
CA ASP A 15 11.67 -20.30 3.31
C ASP A 15 11.17 -19.28 2.28
N LYS A 16 12.06 -18.67 1.46
CA LYS A 16 11.75 -17.63 0.48
C LYS A 16 11.06 -16.39 1.07
N MET A 17 11.16 -16.20 2.40
CA MET A 17 10.65 -15.01 3.06
C MET A 17 11.61 -13.84 2.83
N MET A 18 11.05 -12.72 2.36
CA MET A 18 11.81 -11.46 2.22
C MET A 18 11.75 -10.69 3.52
N LEU A 19 12.79 -10.82 4.33
CA LEU A 19 12.95 -10.07 5.56
C LEU A 19 13.91 -8.90 5.34
N HIS A 20 13.63 -7.79 6.00
CA HIS A 20 14.46 -6.58 5.98
C HIS A 20 14.87 -6.21 7.40
N VAL A 21 16.15 -5.88 7.59
CA VAL A 21 16.67 -5.39 8.87
C VAL A 21 16.75 -3.87 8.81
N GLU A 22 16.01 -3.22 9.68
CA GLU A 22 16.04 -1.77 9.81
C GLU A 22 16.52 -1.35 11.20
N LYS A 23 17.45 -0.40 11.24
CA LYS A 23 17.96 0.16 12.48
C LYS A 23 17.10 1.34 12.91
N VAL A 24 16.29 1.16 13.93
CA VAL A 24 15.44 2.21 14.48
C VAL A 24 16.14 2.88 15.67
N ALA A 25 16.29 4.21 15.63
CA ALA A 25 16.83 4.96 16.76
C ALA A 25 15.85 4.89 17.95
N ARG A 26 16.39 4.79 19.16
CA ARG A 26 15.57 4.72 20.41
C ARG A 26 14.56 5.87 20.52
N THR A 27 14.94 7.07 20.08
CA THR A 27 14.08 8.27 20.07
C THR A 27 12.95 8.21 19.04
N SER A 28 13.04 7.34 18.03
CA SER A 28 12.08 7.21 16.93
C SER A 28 11.21 5.96 17.03
N ILE A 29 11.41 5.11 18.06
CA ILE A 29 10.73 3.82 18.16
C ILE A 29 9.20 3.95 18.21
N LEU A 30 8.66 4.94 18.92
CA LEU A 30 7.21 5.13 19.01
C LEU A 30 6.63 5.62 17.67
N ALA A 31 7.35 6.48 16.94
CA ALA A 31 6.95 6.89 15.60
C ALA A 31 6.99 5.70 14.64
N PHE A 32 8.03 4.87 14.70
CA PHE A 32 8.13 3.64 13.93
C PHE A 32 6.97 2.67 14.22
N LEU A 33 6.65 2.42 15.49
CA LEU A 33 5.51 1.58 15.86
C LEU A 33 4.18 2.14 15.34
N THR A 34 4.04 3.48 15.28
CA THR A 34 2.87 4.12 14.68
C THR A 34 2.76 3.83 13.18
N THR A 35 3.89 3.81 12.44
CA THR A 35 3.86 3.45 11.00
C THR A 35 3.45 2.00 10.79
N LEU A 36 3.86 1.08 11.67
CA LEU A 36 3.45 -0.33 11.58
C LEU A 36 1.93 -0.51 11.68
N ILE A 37 1.24 0.30 12.51
CA ILE A 37 -0.23 0.29 12.58
C ILE A 37 -0.85 0.67 11.22
N VAL A 38 -0.31 1.68 10.55
CA VAL A 38 -0.76 2.11 9.21
C VAL A 38 -0.55 1.01 8.18
N GLU A 39 0.51 0.23 8.32
CA GLU A 39 0.83 -0.94 7.49
C GLU A 39 0.02 -2.20 7.85
N GLY A 40 -0.90 -2.11 8.82
CA GLY A 40 -1.77 -3.23 9.24
C GLY A 40 -1.15 -4.17 10.26
N ILE A 41 0.04 -3.85 10.77
CA ILE A 41 0.72 -4.65 11.79
C ILE A 41 0.23 -4.19 13.16
N ASN A 42 -0.34 -5.10 13.94
CA ASN A 42 -0.91 -4.81 15.26
C ASN A 42 -0.12 -5.39 16.43
N MET A 43 0.87 -6.24 16.16
CA MET A 43 1.67 -6.92 17.18
C MET A 43 3.16 -6.88 16.84
N VAL A 44 4.01 -6.73 17.85
CA VAL A 44 5.47 -6.83 17.72
C VAL A 44 5.99 -7.88 18.69
N CYS A 45 6.99 -8.62 18.27
CA CYS A 45 7.72 -9.57 19.09
C CYS A 45 9.05 -8.96 19.52
N PHE A 46 9.23 -8.79 20.81
CA PHE A 46 10.52 -8.40 21.38
C PHE A 46 11.31 -9.66 21.77
N ARG A 47 12.46 -9.84 21.15
CA ARG A 47 13.37 -10.94 21.40
C ARG A 47 14.55 -10.48 22.26
N GLY A 48 14.66 -11.03 23.46
CA GLY A 48 15.77 -10.89 24.38
C GLY A 48 16.18 -12.26 24.90
N GLU A 49 16.34 -12.40 26.23
CA GLU A 49 16.48 -13.71 26.87
C GLU A 49 15.17 -14.51 26.77
N GLU A 50 14.04 -13.81 26.74
CA GLU A 50 12.70 -14.35 26.50
C GLU A 50 12.04 -13.59 25.36
N GLU A 51 11.06 -14.24 24.70
CA GLU A 51 10.24 -13.62 23.65
C GLU A 51 8.96 -13.04 24.26
N HIS A 52 8.66 -11.79 23.93
CA HIS A 52 7.46 -11.11 24.37
C HIS A 52 6.68 -10.55 23.18
N ASN A 53 5.47 -11.05 22.97
CA ASN A 53 4.54 -10.54 21.97
C ASN A 53 3.66 -9.45 22.62
N ILE A 54 3.73 -8.23 22.09
CA ILE A 54 3.01 -7.08 22.64
C ILE A 54 2.19 -6.44 21.53
N GLN A 55 0.90 -6.20 21.80
CA GLN A 55 0.05 -5.43 20.90
C GLN A 55 0.54 -3.98 20.88
N ILE A 56 0.67 -3.42 19.67
CA ILE A 56 1.24 -2.07 19.48
C ILE A 56 0.35 -1.01 20.16
N GLU A 57 -0.97 -1.21 20.20
CA GLU A 57 -1.92 -0.33 20.85
C GLU A 57 -1.69 -0.18 22.39
N HIS A 58 -1.04 -1.16 23.01
CA HIS A 58 -0.63 -1.07 24.42
C HIS A 58 0.62 -0.20 24.62
N ILE A 59 1.36 0.08 23.54
CA ILE A 59 2.60 0.90 23.58
C ILE A 59 2.33 2.31 23.06
N VAL A 60 1.52 2.41 21.99
CA VAL A 60 1.28 3.66 21.27
C VAL A 60 -0.23 3.91 21.14
N THR A 61 -0.66 5.08 21.59
CA THR A 61 -2.02 5.57 21.36
C THR A 61 -1.99 6.65 20.28
N ARG A 62 -2.67 6.40 19.15
CA ARG A 62 -2.85 7.40 18.11
C ARG A 62 -3.94 8.38 18.52
N GLN A 63 -3.59 9.64 18.65
CA GLN A 63 -4.56 10.70 18.89
C GLN A 63 -4.79 11.46 17.59
N LEU A 64 -5.97 11.28 16.99
CA LEU A 64 -6.42 12.14 15.89
C LEU A 64 -6.85 13.48 16.51
N LYS A 65 -6.30 14.58 15.99
CA LYS A 65 -6.67 15.92 16.46
C LYS A 65 -8.07 16.24 15.97
N GLU A 66 -8.92 16.72 16.87
CA GLU A 66 -10.27 17.19 16.55
C GLU A 66 -10.19 18.33 15.52
N GLY A 67 -11.06 18.29 14.51
CA GLY A 67 -11.08 19.29 13.43
C GLY A 67 -10.02 19.12 12.33
N VAL A 68 -9.14 18.12 12.41
CA VAL A 68 -8.21 17.77 11.34
C VAL A 68 -8.78 16.62 10.54
N PRO A 69 -8.82 16.70 9.19
CA PRO A 69 -9.28 15.60 8.37
C PRO A 69 -8.52 14.30 8.70
N THR A 70 -9.24 13.20 8.80
CA THR A 70 -8.62 11.88 9.00
C THR A 70 -7.74 11.56 7.79
N PRO A 71 -6.46 11.19 8.00
CA PRO A 71 -5.60 10.81 6.90
C PRO A 71 -6.14 9.57 6.19
N VAL A 72 -5.90 9.48 4.89
CA VAL A 72 -6.18 8.26 4.12
C VAL A 72 -5.20 7.19 4.54
N GLU A 73 -5.72 6.08 5.03
CA GLU A 73 -4.96 4.91 5.47
C GLU A 73 -5.77 3.64 5.19
N ASN A 74 -5.10 2.59 4.76
CA ASN A 74 -5.73 1.32 4.39
C ASN A 74 -4.95 0.13 5.00
N PRO A 75 -4.89 0.01 6.33
CA PRO A 75 -4.08 -1.02 6.99
C PRO A 75 -4.50 -2.46 6.61
N THR A 76 -5.81 -2.70 6.47
CA THR A 76 -6.35 -4.01 6.08
C THR A 76 -5.94 -4.38 4.65
N LEU A 77 -5.95 -3.42 3.73
CA LEU A 77 -5.48 -3.63 2.36
C LEU A 77 -3.98 -3.91 2.34
N GLN A 78 -3.19 -3.14 3.09
CA GLN A 78 -1.75 -3.31 3.16
C GLN A 78 -1.37 -4.73 3.58
N ILE A 79 -1.94 -5.21 4.68
CA ILE A 79 -1.61 -6.55 5.20
C ILE A 79 -2.12 -7.66 4.26
N SER A 80 -3.30 -7.51 3.64
CA SER A 80 -3.82 -8.49 2.69
C SER A 80 -2.98 -8.59 1.42
N MET A 81 -2.45 -7.47 0.91
CA MET A 81 -1.48 -7.47 -0.20
C MET A 81 -0.19 -8.22 0.17
N ILE A 82 0.34 -8.00 1.37
CA ILE A 82 1.54 -8.70 1.85
C ILE A 82 1.30 -10.21 1.94
N TYR A 83 0.19 -10.65 2.56
CA TYR A 83 -0.15 -12.07 2.67
C TYR A 83 -0.33 -12.74 1.31
N PHE A 84 -1.04 -12.08 0.39
CA PHE A 84 -1.20 -12.59 -0.98
C PHE A 84 0.15 -12.76 -1.66
N MET A 85 0.99 -11.73 -1.64
CA MET A 85 2.31 -11.76 -2.30
C MET A 85 3.25 -12.81 -1.69
N GLN A 86 3.21 -13.00 -0.37
CA GLN A 86 3.96 -14.06 0.29
C GLN A 86 3.44 -15.44 -0.12
N ALA A 87 2.13 -15.65 -0.06
CA ALA A 87 1.51 -16.93 -0.42
C ALA A 87 1.81 -17.32 -1.89
N VAL A 88 1.72 -16.38 -2.83
CA VAL A 88 2.08 -16.64 -4.23
C VAL A 88 3.55 -16.99 -4.40
N ARG A 89 4.45 -16.35 -3.65
CA ARG A 89 5.89 -16.59 -3.73
C ARG A 89 6.28 -17.96 -3.18
N THR A 90 5.63 -18.39 -2.09
CA THR A 90 5.97 -19.64 -1.40
C THR A 90 5.21 -20.85 -1.92
N ALA A 91 4.12 -20.68 -2.69
CA ALA A 91 3.27 -21.76 -3.17
C ALA A 91 3.98 -22.69 -4.16
N GLU A 92 4.32 -23.88 -3.73
CA GLU A 92 4.90 -24.96 -4.54
C GLU A 92 3.85 -26.03 -4.87
N THR A 93 2.97 -26.34 -3.93
CA THR A 93 1.93 -27.37 -4.06
C THR A 93 0.60 -26.81 -4.54
N GLN A 94 -0.32 -27.71 -4.93
CA GLN A 94 -1.67 -27.32 -5.33
C GLN A 94 -2.49 -26.80 -4.15
N GLU A 95 -2.30 -27.38 -2.95
CA GLU A 95 -2.96 -26.94 -1.73
C GLU A 95 -2.55 -25.51 -1.36
N GLU A 96 -1.26 -25.18 -1.45
CA GLU A 96 -0.75 -23.83 -1.18
C GLU A 96 -1.28 -22.82 -2.19
N ARG A 97 -1.45 -23.19 -3.46
CA ARG A 97 -2.07 -22.34 -4.48
C ARG A 97 -3.55 -22.06 -4.19
N VAL A 98 -4.26 -23.02 -3.58
CA VAL A 98 -5.65 -22.80 -3.13
C VAL A 98 -5.68 -21.78 -1.99
N ILE A 99 -4.74 -21.87 -1.04
CA ILE A 99 -4.59 -20.89 0.04
C ILE A 99 -4.25 -19.50 -0.54
N ALA A 100 -3.33 -19.43 -1.49
CA ALA A 100 -3.00 -18.16 -2.15
C ALA A 100 -4.21 -17.50 -2.81
N LYS A 101 -5.14 -18.28 -3.38
CA LYS A 101 -6.40 -17.74 -3.93
C LYS A 101 -7.33 -17.17 -2.86
N GLN A 102 -7.34 -17.72 -1.64
CA GLN A 102 -8.12 -17.15 -0.54
C GLN A 102 -7.58 -15.77 -0.14
N PHE A 103 -6.26 -15.62 -0.06
CA PHE A 103 -5.62 -14.31 0.17
C PHE A 103 -5.86 -13.33 -1.00
N GLU A 104 -5.92 -13.83 -2.25
CA GLU A 104 -6.30 -13.00 -3.40
C GLU A 104 -7.71 -12.43 -3.26
N GLU A 105 -8.68 -13.26 -2.85
CA GLU A 105 -10.05 -12.81 -2.63
C GLU A 105 -10.15 -11.76 -1.51
N GLU A 106 -9.48 -12.00 -0.38
CA GLU A 106 -9.43 -11.02 0.70
C GLU A 106 -8.81 -9.70 0.25
N MET A 107 -7.71 -9.76 -0.51
CA MET A 107 -7.08 -8.58 -1.08
C MET A 107 -8.03 -7.84 -2.02
N MET A 108 -8.77 -8.54 -2.90
CA MET A 108 -9.71 -7.93 -3.84
C MET A 108 -10.86 -7.20 -3.12
N VAL A 109 -11.40 -7.78 -2.05
CA VAL A 109 -12.40 -7.13 -1.19
C VAL A 109 -11.84 -5.84 -0.59
N ASN A 110 -10.61 -5.90 -0.06
CA ASN A 110 -9.98 -4.74 0.55
C ASN A 110 -9.61 -3.66 -0.49
N ILE A 111 -9.28 -4.05 -1.74
CA ILE A 111 -9.10 -3.11 -2.87
C ILE A 111 -10.40 -2.36 -3.15
N ALA A 112 -11.55 -3.05 -3.18
CA ALA A 112 -12.84 -2.42 -3.43
C ALA A 112 -13.25 -1.41 -2.33
N ARG A 113 -12.92 -1.70 -1.08
CA ARG A 113 -13.24 -0.85 0.09
C ARG A 113 -12.31 0.32 0.32
N ALA A 114 -11.14 0.31 -0.32
CA ALA A 114 -10.08 1.27 -0.06
C ALA A 114 -10.37 2.66 -0.63
N THR A 115 -9.80 3.67 0.04
CA THR A 115 -9.65 5.02 -0.50
C THR A 115 -8.17 5.26 -0.79
N TYR A 116 -7.85 5.70 -1.99
CA TYR A 116 -6.47 5.87 -2.44
C TYR A 116 -6.08 7.33 -2.54
N LEU A 117 -4.84 7.65 -2.23
CA LEU A 117 -4.22 8.93 -2.58
C LEU A 117 -3.71 8.83 -4.03
N VAL A 118 -4.31 9.62 -4.92
CA VAL A 118 -3.93 9.64 -6.34
C VAL A 118 -3.21 10.96 -6.65
N PRO A 119 -1.93 10.91 -7.04
CA PRO A 119 -1.18 12.11 -7.41
C PRO A 119 -1.81 12.80 -8.61
N SER A 120 -2.08 14.07 -8.47
CA SER A 120 -2.81 14.84 -9.47
C SER A 120 -2.30 16.27 -9.57
N LYS A 121 -2.65 16.94 -10.66
CA LYS A 121 -2.44 18.37 -10.83
C LYS A 121 -3.63 19.01 -11.56
N ALA A 122 -3.94 20.23 -11.19
CA ALA A 122 -4.86 21.05 -11.93
C ALA A 122 -4.24 21.45 -13.29
N VAL A 123 -5.03 21.43 -14.37
CA VAL A 123 -4.58 21.71 -15.73
C VAL A 123 -5.53 22.71 -16.40
N GLY A 124 -4.97 23.72 -17.02
CA GLY A 124 -5.75 24.78 -17.67
C GLY A 124 -6.28 25.84 -16.70
N GLU A 125 -7.05 26.77 -17.23
CA GLU A 125 -7.75 27.77 -16.45
C GLU A 125 -9.04 27.17 -15.87
N ALA A 126 -9.49 27.71 -14.74
CA ALA A 126 -10.78 27.36 -14.17
C ALA A 126 -11.91 27.83 -15.13
N ASP A 127 -12.97 27.03 -15.23
CA ASP A 127 -14.19 27.45 -15.95
C ASP A 127 -14.92 28.57 -15.17
N GLU A 128 -16.03 29.05 -15.73
CA GLU A 128 -16.85 30.13 -15.12
C GLU A 128 -17.42 29.72 -13.74
N GLU A 129 -17.52 28.44 -13.46
CA GLU A 129 -17.99 27.88 -12.18
C GLU A 129 -16.81 27.59 -11.20
N GLY A 130 -15.57 27.86 -11.60
CA GLY A 130 -14.37 27.64 -10.79
C GLY A 130 -13.81 26.22 -10.83
N ASN A 131 -14.33 25.34 -11.71
CA ASN A 131 -13.85 23.98 -11.85
C ASN A 131 -12.60 23.95 -12.75
N GLN A 132 -11.60 23.19 -12.34
CA GLN A 132 -10.40 22.94 -13.15
C GLN A 132 -10.35 21.48 -13.60
N LYS A 133 -9.85 21.27 -14.81
CA LYS A 133 -9.51 19.92 -15.26
C LYS A 133 -8.37 19.35 -14.43
N ILE A 134 -8.51 18.09 -14.04
CA ILE A 134 -7.50 17.39 -13.25
C ILE A 134 -6.83 16.37 -14.15
N ALA A 135 -5.49 16.35 -14.14
CA ALA A 135 -4.67 15.33 -14.75
C ALA A 135 -4.00 14.49 -13.64
N PHE A 136 -4.04 13.18 -13.78
CA PHE A 136 -3.33 12.26 -12.91
C PHE A 136 -1.89 12.04 -13.41
N TYR A 137 -0.97 11.92 -12.47
CA TYR A 137 0.40 11.52 -12.79
C TYR A 137 0.41 10.09 -13.32
N GLN A 138 1.29 9.84 -14.27
CA GLN A 138 1.43 8.54 -14.91
C GLN A 138 2.86 8.05 -14.80
N VAL A 139 3.01 6.75 -14.64
CA VAL A 139 4.29 6.05 -14.68
C VAL A 139 4.31 5.12 -15.89
N LYS A 140 5.47 4.99 -16.51
CA LYS A 140 5.68 4.06 -17.63
C LYS A 140 6.69 3.01 -17.21
N ASN A 141 6.39 1.75 -17.52
CA ASN A 141 7.36 0.68 -17.40
C ASN A 141 8.31 0.66 -18.61
N GLN A 142 9.28 -0.25 -18.59
CA GLN A 142 10.25 -0.43 -19.68
C GLN A 142 9.61 -0.85 -21.01
N ASN A 143 8.43 -1.46 -20.98
CA ASN A 143 7.67 -1.88 -22.16
C ASN A 143 6.82 -0.76 -22.75
N GLY A 144 6.75 0.39 -22.09
CA GLY A 144 5.93 1.53 -22.51
C GLY A 144 4.49 1.49 -21.97
N ASP A 145 4.13 0.51 -21.14
CA ASP A 145 2.83 0.45 -20.49
C ASP A 145 2.63 1.61 -19.52
N VAL A 146 1.44 2.18 -19.54
CA VAL A 146 1.10 3.40 -18.80
C VAL A 146 0.19 3.07 -17.62
N PHE A 147 0.64 3.39 -16.40
CA PHE A 147 -0.11 3.19 -15.18
C PHE A 147 -0.31 4.50 -14.44
N VAL A 148 -1.42 4.61 -13.71
CA VAL A 148 -1.61 5.67 -12.70
C VAL A 148 -1.27 5.07 -11.33
N PRO A 149 -0.32 5.67 -10.57
CA PRO A 149 0.03 5.19 -9.25
C PRO A 149 -1.07 5.52 -8.25
N LEU A 150 -1.41 4.55 -7.40
CA LEU A 150 -2.32 4.66 -6.28
C LEU A 150 -1.54 4.41 -4.99
N PHE A 151 -1.75 5.24 -3.98
CA PHE A 151 -1.09 5.05 -2.69
C PHE A 151 -2.12 4.79 -1.60
N THR A 152 -1.89 3.77 -0.80
CA THR A 152 -2.77 3.40 0.32
C THR A 152 -2.71 4.41 1.46
N ASP A 153 -1.64 5.17 1.53
CA ASP A 153 -1.37 6.22 2.52
C ASP A 153 -0.20 7.12 2.07
N LEU A 154 0.07 8.14 2.87
CA LEU A 154 1.12 9.11 2.56
C LEU A 154 2.54 8.51 2.70
N ASN A 155 2.74 7.52 3.59
CA ASN A 155 4.08 6.91 3.78
C ASN A 155 4.49 6.14 2.53
N GLU A 156 3.57 5.44 1.88
CA GLU A 156 3.81 4.74 0.62
C GLU A 156 4.21 5.72 -0.50
N PHE A 157 3.57 6.90 -0.55
CA PHE A 157 4.01 7.94 -1.49
C PHE A 157 5.41 8.46 -1.15
N ILE A 158 5.73 8.69 0.12
CA ILE A 158 7.07 9.15 0.54
C ILE A 158 8.15 8.11 0.17
N LYS A 159 7.87 6.81 0.36
CA LYS A 159 8.77 5.73 -0.08
C LYS A 159 8.99 5.80 -1.61
N TYR A 160 7.93 5.96 -2.37
CA TYR A 160 7.98 6.10 -3.83
C TYR A 160 8.74 7.35 -4.27
N GLN A 161 8.50 8.49 -3.62
CA GLN A 161 9.18 9.75 -3.90
C GLN A 161 10.69 9.65 -3.67
N ASN A 162 11.10 9.05 -2.55
CA ASN A 162 12.50 8.84 -2.22
C ASN A 162 13.20 7.91 -3.21
N MET A 163 12.56 6.80 -3.58
CA MET A 163 13.09 5.83 -4.54
C MET A 163 13.31 6.46 -5.92
N ASN A 164 12.40 7.30 -6.37
CA ASN A 164 12.44 7.92 -7.70
C ASN A 164 13.08 9.32 -7.70
N LYS A 165 13.55 9.81 -6.55
CA LYS A 165 14.16 11.15 -6.39
C LYS A 165 13.27 12.28 -6.91
N ILE A 166 11.96 12.17 -6.67
CA ILE A 166 11.00 13.18 -7.10
C ILE A 166 11.10 14.39 -6.18
N THR A 167 11.44 15.55 -6.75
CA THR A 167 11.61 16.81 -6.00
C THR A 167 10.46 17.80 -6.24
N GLU A 168 9.43 17.40 -6.98
CA GLU A 168 8.30 18.26 -7.29
C GLU A 168 7.48 18.56 -6.03
N GLN A 169 7.42 19.83 -5.64
CA GLN A 169 6.74 20.28 -4.41
C GLN A 169 5.26 20.64 -4.64
N THR A 170 4.80 20.66 -5.89
CA THR A 170 3.44 21.11 -6.27
C THR A 170 2.45 19.97 -6.48
N MET A 171 2.85 18.75 -6.17
CA MET A 171 1.99 17.59 -6.33
C MET A 171 0.83 17.64 -5.33
N GLN A 172 -0.38 17.54 -5.84
CA GLN A 172 -1.60 17.44 -5.05
C GLN A 172 -2.06 15.98 -5.01
N PHE A 173 -2.83 15.63 -4.00
CA PHE A 173 -3.45 14.32 -3.89
C PHE A 173 -4.96 14.44 -3.94
N MET A 174 -5.57 13.61 -4.76
CA MET A 174 -7.00 13.41 -4.78
C MET A 174 -7.31 12.09 -4.08
N PRO A 175 -8.05 12.09 -2.97
CA PRO A 175 -8.56 10.86 -2.39
C PRO A 175 -9.67 10.33 -3.28
N LEU A 176 -9.50 9.11 -3.82
CA LEU A 176 -10.48 8.43 -4.66
C LEU A 176 -10.79 7.06 -4.10
N LYS A 177 -12.07 6.73 -4.03
CA LYS A 177 -12.57 5.38 -3.78
C LYS A 177 -12.45 4.50 -5.02
N PHE A 178 -12.57 3.18 -4.85
CA PHE A 178 -12.45 2.23 -5.95
C PHE A 178 -13.43 2.50 -7.11
N ASN A 179 -14.70 2.78 -6.84
CA ASN A 179 -15.69 3.11 -7.89
C ASN A 179 -15.27 4.33 -8.72
N GLN A 180 -14.75 5.37 -8.07
CA GLN A 180 -14.23 6.56 -8.76
C GLN A 180 -12.98 6.25 -9.61
N ILE A 181 -12.11 5.35 -9.13
CA ILE A 181 -10.94 4.87 -9.89
C ILE A 181 -11.40 4.07 -11.10
N TYR A 182 -12.42 3.21 -10.95
CA TYR A 182 -13.01 2.47 -12.05
C TYR A 182 -13.55 3.41 -13.15
N ASP A 183 -14.25 4.49 -12.76
CA ASP A 183 -14.80 5.48 -13.68
C ASP A 183 -13.73 6.31 -14.41
N VAL A 184 -12.58 6.55 -13.80
CA VAL A 184 -11.48 7.29 -14.42
C VAL A 184 -10.57 6.44 -15.30
N TYR A 185 -10.77 5.12 -15.34
CA TYR A 185 -10.05 4.27 -16.27
C TYR A 185 -10.34 4.69 -17.71
N ARG A 186 -9.31 4.94 -18.51
CA ARG A 186 -9.46 5.47 -19.89
C ARG A 186 -8.71 4.62 -20.90
N GLN A 187 -9.20 4.69 -22.16
CA GLN A 187 -8.50 4.10 -23.29
C GLN A 187 -7.08 4.71 -23.40
N GLY A 188 -6.07 3.86 -23.59
CA GLY A 188 -4.66 4.24 -23.65
C GLY A 188 -3.91 4.12 -22.32
N MET A 189 -4.61 3.79 -21.22
CA MET A 189 -3.99 3.36 -19.96
C MET A 189 -3.89 1.83 -19.94
N THR A 190 -2.79 1.31 -19.41
CA THR A 190 -2.67 -0.12 -19.13
C THR A 190 -3.41 -0.49 -17.84
N GLY A 191 -3.45 0.43 -16.86
CA GLY A 191 -4.14 0.24 -15.60
C GLY A 191 -3.65 1.16 -14.48
N PHE A 192 -3.76 0.65 -13.27
CA PHE A 192 -3.26 1.30 -12.05
C PHE A 192 -2.20 0.42 -11.39
N ILE A 193 -1.36 1.03 -10.58
CA ILE A 193 -0.38 0.33 -9.76
C ILE A 193 -0.48 0.80 -8.31
N ILE A 194 -0.83 -0.11 -7.39
CA ILE A 194 -0.91 0.20 -5.96
C ILE A 194 0.47 0.07 -5.35
N ASN A 195 0.89 1.08 -4.60
CA ASN A 195 2.15 1.13 -3.84
C ASN A 195 3.37 0.70 -4.68
N PRO A 196 3.71 1.43 -5.76
CA PRO A 196 4.73 1.00 -6.73
C PRO A 196 6.15 0.89 -6.16
N ALA A 197 6.43 1.45 -4.99
CA ALA A 197 7.74 1.36 -4.32
C ALA A 197 7.88 0.14 -3.40
N THR A 198 6.79 -0.57 -3.11
CA THR A 198 6.77 -1.68 -2.15
C THR A 198 6.15 -2.93 -2.76
N VAL A 199 4.83 -3.14 -2.59
CA VAL A 199 4.15 -4.37 -3.05
C VAL A 199 3.82 -4.37 -4.54
N ALA A 200 3.69 -3.21 -5.18
CA ALA A 200 3.50 -3.02 -6.62
C ALA A 200 2.38 -3.87 -7.25
N VAL A 201 1.18 -3.85 -6.66
CA VAL A 201 0.03 -4.61 -7.19
C VAL A 201 -0.53 -3.92 -8.43
N LEU A 202 -0.56 -4.65 -9.55
CA LEU A 202 -1.06 -4.16 -10.83
C LEU A 202 -2.55 -4.45 -11.00
N LEU A 203 -3.32 -3.41 -11.32
CA LEU A 203 -4.74 -3.49 -11.66
C LEU A 203 -4.96 -3.13 -13.13
N ASN A 204 -5.04 -4.13 -13.98
CA ASN A 204 -5.44 -3.94 -15.38
C ASN A 204 -6.98 -3.93 -15.50
N LYS A 205 -7.50 -3.73 -16.72
CA LYS A 205 -8.94 -3.68 -16.97
C LYS A 205 -9.67 -4.93 -16.51
N GLN A 206 -9.09 -6.12 -16.69
CA GLN A 206 -9.72 -7.38 -16.26
C GLN A 206 -9.82 -7.47 -14.74
N HIS A 207 -8.79 -7.05 -14.02
CA HIS A 207 -8.82 -7.00 -12.55
C HIS A 207 -9.88 -6.00 -12.05
N LEU A 208 -9.93 -4.82 -12.67
CA LEU A 208 -10.91 -3.79 -12.31
C LEU A 208 -12.36 -4.29 -12.54
N ASP A 209 -12.63 -4.93 -13.69
CA ASP A 209 -13.95 -5.48 -13.99
C ASP A 209 -14.35 -6.59 -13.01
N ALA A 210 -13.42 -7.51 -12.73
CA ALA A 210 -13.67 -8.62 -11.81
C ALA A 210 -13.94 -8.14 -10.37
N ILE A 211 -13.22 -7.10 -9.91
CA ILE A 211 -13.44 -6.51 -8.60
C ILE A 211 -14.77 -5.77 -8.57
N ASN A 212 -15.07 -4.96 -9.60
CA ASN A 212 -16.30 -4.20 -9.66
C ASN A 212 -17.54 -5.12 -9.75
N GLU A 213 -17.49 -6.19 -10.53
CA GLU A 213 -18.58 -7.16 -10.65
C GLU A 213 -18.88 -7.89 -9.33
N ARG A 214 -17.83 -8.22 -8.57
CA ARG A 214 -17.96 -9.03 -7.35
C ARG A 214 -18.16 -8.20 -6.08
N PHE A 215 -17.59 -7.01 -6.01
CA PHE A 215 -17.47 -6.20 -4.80
C PHE A 215 -17.80 -4.72 -4.99
N GLY A 216 -18.27 -4.30 -6.18
CA GLY A 216 -18.55 -2.90 -6.48
C GLY A 216 -19.58 -2.24 -5.56
N ASP A 217 -20.53 -3.02 -5.02
CA ASP A 217 -21.53 -2.53 -4.06
C ASP A 217 -20.91 -2.22 -2.66
N GLU A 218 -19.67 -2.65 -2.41
CA GLU A 218 -18.95 -2.43 -1.16
C GLU A 218 -18.00 -1.20 -1.22
N ALA A 219 -17.87 -0.55 -2.41
CA ALA A 219 -16.91 0.51 -2.73
C ALA A 219 -17.33 1.92 -2.26
#